data_7dc50e88085646faeb8955765e3a9ed6
#
_entry.id   7dc50e88085646faeb8955765e3a9ed6
#
_cell.length_a   1.000
_cell.length_b   1.000
_cell.length_c   1.000
_cell.angle_alpha   90.00
_cell.angle_beta   90.00
_cell.angle_gamma   90.00
#
_symmetry.space_group_name_H-M   'P 1'
#
loop_
_entity.id
_entity.type
_entity.pdbx_description
1 polymer ?
#
loop_
_entity_poly.entity_id
_entity_poly.type
_entity_poly.pdbx_seq_one_letter_code
_entity_poly.pdbx_strand_id
1 'polypeptide(L)'
;LARDRVATQMGLTGTLSRAPDGTARLELAATGGSPLPDTVTVRLVHATRAEQDMTLSLQAVRAGVYAARGTTLPQAGRWNVHVEDPGSSWRLVGITSGFDAPLNLAADPK
;
A
#
# COMPACT_ATOMS: atom_id res chain seq x y z
N LEU A 1 10.35 -11.19 -8.44
CA LEU A 1 11.60 -10.48 -8.25
C LEU A 1 11.96 -10.43 -6.76
N ALA A 2 13.13 -9.88 -6.45
CA ALA A 2 13.68 -9.97 -5.09
C ALA A 2 12.75 -9.37 -4.03
N ARG A 3 12.17 -8.19 -4.27
CA ARG A 3 11.28 -7.54 -3.29
C ARG A 3 9.99 -8.29 -3.06
N ASP A 4 9.45 -8.89 -4.11
CA ASP A 4 8.23 -9.70 -4.01
C ASP A 4 8.51 -10.99 -3.26
N ARG A 5 9.71 -11.55 -3.46
CA ARG A 5 10.14 -12.76 -2.75
C ARG A 5 10.26 -12.50 -1.26
N VAL A 6 10.83 -11.35 -0.88
CA VAL A 6 10.94 -10.98 0.54
C VAL A 6 9.55 -10.86 1.16
N ALA A 7 8.62 -10.18 0.49
CA ALA A 7 7.25 -10.06 0.97
C ALA A 7 6.60 -11.45 1.15
N THR A 8 6.80 -12.35 0.20
CA THR A 8 6.28 -13.71 0.28
C THR A 8 6.86 -14.47 1.47
N GLN A 9 8.18 -14.36 1.68
CA GLN A 9 8.85 -15.04 2.80
C GLN A 9 8.38 -14.51 4.16
N MET A 10 8.06 -13.22 4.24
CA MET A 10 7.50 -12.64 5.46
C MET A 10 6.06 -13.04 5.70
N GLY A 11 5.38 -13.62 4.70
CA GLY A 11 3.93 -13.81 4.75
C GLY A 11 3.19 -12.48 4.84
N LEU A 12 3.70 -11.46 4.14
CA LEU A 12 3.22 -10.09 4.24
C LEU A 12 2.00 -9.89 3.36
N THR A 13 0.95 -9.32 3.93
CA THR A 13 -0.25 -8.91 3.21
C THR A 13 -0.66 -7.52 3.68
N GLY A 14 -1.46 -6.84 2.88
CA GLY A 14 -1.95 -5.52 3.24
C GLY A 14 -3.36 -5.26 2.72
N THR A 15 -4.00 -4.28 3.32
CA THR A 15 -5.32 -3.80 2.89
C THR A 15 -5.28 -2.28 2.90
N LEU A 16 -5.51 -1.68 1.73
CA LEU A 16 -5.59 -0.23 1.58
C LEU A 16 -7.05 0.17 1.49
N SER A 17 -7.45 1.14 2.31
CA SER A 17 -8.84 1.60 2.35
C SER A 17 -8.88 3.11 2.53
N ARG A 18 -10.07 3.67 2.31
CA ARG A 18 -10.34 5.09 2.56
C ARG A 18 -10.87 5.24 3.97
N ALA A 19 -10.21 6.09 4.77
CA ALA A 19 -10.71 6.46 6.09
C ALA A 19 -11.95 7.37 5.97
N PRO A 20 -12.72 7.54 7.05
CA PRO A 20 -13.93 8.40 6.98
C PRO A 20 -13.67 9.83 6.51
N ASP A 21 -12.46 10.36 6.73
CA ASP A 21 -12.07 11.69 6.28
C ASP A 21 -11.55 11.70 4.83
N GLY A 22 -11.56 10.55 4.14
CA GLY A 22 -11.11 10.45 2.76
C GLY A 22 -9.63 10.12 2.60
N THR A 23 -8.86 10.10 3.67
CA THR A 23 -7.42 9.82 3.60
C THR A 23 -7.13 8.32 3.47
N ALA A 24 -5.89 8.00 3.12
CA ALA A 24 -5.46 6.62 2.97
C ALA A 24 -5.24 5.96 4.34
N ARG A 25 -5.70 4.74 4.47
CA ARG A 25 -5.43 3.88 5.63
C ARG A 25 -4.92 2.54 5.12
N LEU A 26 -3.80 2.09 5.67
CA LEU A 26 -3.19 0.82 5.29
C LEU A 26 -3.06 -0.06 6.52
N GLU A 27 -3.46 -1.32 6.39
CA GLU A 27 -3.23 -2.34 7.41
C GLU A 27 -2.29 -3.38 6.84
N LEU A 28 -1.20 -3.68 7.56
CA LEU A 28 -0.24 -4.71 7.18
C LEU A 28 -0.25 -5.83 8.21
N ALA A 29 -0.05 -7.05 7.72
CA ALA A 29 0.13 -8.22 8.55
C ALA A 29 1.25 -9.08 7.99
N ALA A 30 2.10 -9.62 8.86
CA ALA A 30 3.18 -10.52 8.50
C ALA A 30 3.06 -11.80 9.32
N THR A 31 2.71 -12.91 8.68
CA THR A 31 2.49 -14.19 9.40
C THR A 31 3.78 -14.78 9.95
N GLY A 32 4.94 -14.40 9.39
CA GLY A 32 6.25 -14.84 9.88
C GLY A 32 6.73 -14.12 11.13
N GLY A 33 5.97 -13.16 11.65
CA GLY A 33 6.34 -12.43 12.86
C GLY A 33 7.44 -11.40 12.68
N SER A 34 7.81 -11.08 11.44
CA SER A 34 8.81 -10.04 11.18
C SER A 34 8.30 -8.68 11.65
N PRO A 35 9.18 -7.83 12.22
CA PRO A 35 8.76 -6.49 12.61
C PRO A 35 8.36 -5.66 11.39
N LEU A 36 7.33 -4.84 11.54
CA LEU A 36 6.85 -3.96 10.49
C LEU A 36 7.47 -2.56 10.66
N PRO A 37 7.72 -1.84 9.55
CA PRO A 37 8.34 -0.51 9.62
C PRO A 37 7.42 0.54 10.24
N ASP A 38 8.00 1.65 10.70
CA ASP A 38 7.24 2.78 11.23
C ASP A 38 6.59 3.61 10.12
N THR A 39 7.16 3.57 8.92
CA THR A 39 6.65 4.30 7.76
C THR A 39 6.63 3.40 6.55
N VAL A 40 5.71 3.68 5.64
CA VAL A 40 5.65 3.00 4.34
C VAL A 40 5.35 4.02 3.25
N THR A 41 5.73 3.68 2.02
CA THR A 41 5.42 4.48 0.85
C THR A 41 4.35 3.77 0.03
N VAL A 42 3.29 4.48 -0.31
CA VAL A 42 2.23 4.00 -1.20
C VAL A 42 2.30 4.79 -2.49
N ARG A 43 2.51 4.10 -3.60
CA ARG A 43 2.52 4.71 -4.93
C ARG A 43 1.26 4.32 -5.66
N LEU A 44 0.53 5.33 -6.13
CA LEU A 44 -0.68 5.14 -6.93
C LEU A 44 -0.33 5.52 -8.37
N VAL A 45 -0.24 4.52 -9.23
CA VAL A 45 0.14 4.72 -10.63
C VAL A 45 -1.13 4.63 -11.47
N HIS A 46 -1.51 5.76 -12.09
CA HIS A 46 -2.71 5.80 -12.92
C HIS A 46 -2.50 4.98 -14.19
N ALA A 47 -3.51 4.20 -14.58
CA ALA A 47 -3.39 3.27 -15.69
C ALA A 47 -3.07 3.93 -17.03
N THR A 48 -3.54 5.17 -17.25
CA THR A 48 -3.42 5.84 -18.55
C THR A 48 -2.85 7.26 -18.48
N ARG A 49 -2.76 7.87 -17.29
CA ARG A 49 -2.36 9.27 -17.14
C ARG A 49 -1.27 9.40 -16.08
N ALA A 50 -0.03 9.37 -16.53
CA ALA A 50 1.14 9.43 -15.63
C ALA A 50 1.16 10.72 -14.80
N GLU A 51 0.60 11.81 -15.30
CA GLU A 51 0.53 13.08 -14.57
C GLU A 51 -0.38 13.02 -13.35
N GLN A 52 -1.19 11.97 -13.24
CA GLN A 52 -2.05 11.75 -12.07
C GLN A 52 -1.42 10.83 -11.03
N ASP A 53 -0.23 10.30 -11.30
CA ASP A 53 0.45 9.43 -10.34
C ASP A 53 0.67 10.16 -9.01
N MET A 54 0.51 9.43 -7.92
CA MET A 54 0.65 9.98 -6.57
C MET A 54 1.59 9.10 -5.76
N THR A 55 2.34 9.74 -4.87
CA THR A 55 3.16 9.05 -3.88
C THR A 55 2.75 9.53 -2.50
N LEU A 56 2.35 8.60 -1.65
CA LEU A 56 1.92 8.89 -0.29
C LEU A 56 2.91 8.30 0.70
N SER A 57 3.24 9.08 1.73
CA SER A 57 4.01 8.58 2.86
C SER A 57 3.06 8.36 4.02
N LEU A 58 2.97 7.14 4.50
CA LEU A 58 2.10 6.78 5.61
C LEU A 58 2.94 6.45 6.84
N GLN A 59 2.44 6.83 8.00
CA GLN A 59 3.10 6.57 9.28
C GLN A 59 2.25 5.67 10.14
N ALA A 60 2.90 4.80 10.89
CA ALA A 60 2.23 3.90 11.81
C ALA A 60 1.55 4.70 12.90
N VAL A 61 0.24 4.48 13.09
CA VAL A 61 -0.52 5.03 14.19
C VAL A 61 -0.65 4.01 15.33
N ARG A 62 -0.45 2.75 15.01
CA ARG A 62 -0.25 1.63 15.93
C ARG A 62 0.34 0.47 15.14
N ALA A 63 0.67 -0.63 15.80
CA ALA A 63 1.31 -1.76 15.14
C ALA A 63 0.49 -2.24 13.95
N GLY A 64 1.09 -2.21 12.76
CA GLY A 64 0.47 -2.68 11.52
C GLY A 64 -0.58 -1.78 10.91
N VAL A 65 -0.86 -0.62 11.49
CA VAL A 65 -1.87 0.31 10.96
C VAL A 65 -1.21 1.65 10.64
N TYR A 66 -1.37 2.09 9.40
CA TYR A 66 -0.71 3.29 8.85
C TYR A 66 -1.73 4.28 8.34
N ALA A 67 -1.43 5.56 8.47
CA ALA A 67 -2.29 6.62 7.99
C ALA A 67 -1.48 7.71 7.29
N ALA A 68 -2.08 8.35 6.28
CA ALA A 68 -1.55 9.53 5.63
C ALA A 68 -2.31 10.75 6.14
N ARG A 69 -1.58 11.85 6.37
CA ARG A 69 -2.20 13.10 6.77
C ARG A 69 -2.34 14.02 5.56
N GLY A 70 -3.52 14.59 5.41
CA GLY A 70 -3.77 15.69 4.49
C GLY A 70 -3.90 15.32 3.03
N THR A 71 -3.72 14.06 2.67
CA THR A 71 -3.86 13.61 1.29
C THR A 71 -4.99 12.61 1.19
N THR A 72 -5.99 12.92 0.36
CA THR A 72 -7.14 12.04 0.15
C THR A 72 -6.84 11.07 -1.00
N LEU A 73 -7.45 9.89 -0.93
CA LEU A 73 -7.41 8.94 -2.03
C LEU A 73 -8.26 9.46 -3.20
N PRO A 74 -7.86 9.20 -4.45
CA PRO A 74 -8.65 9.63 -5.60
C PRO A 74 -10.02 8.95 -5.62
N GLN A 75 -11.00 9.63 -6.21
CA GLN A 75 -12.39 9.17 -6.24
C GLN A 75 -12.60 8.05 -7.25
N ALA A 76 -11.95 8.14 -8.41
CA ALA A 76 -12.19 7.23 -9.50
C ALA A 76 -10.92 7.03 -10.31
N GLY A 77 -10.99 6.06 -11.22
CA GLY A 77 -9.88 5.73 -12.10
C GLY A 77 -9.33 4.33 -11.81
N ARG A 78 -8.58 3.82 -12.76
CA ARG A 78 -7.89 2.54 -12.58
C ARG A 78 -6.47 2.80 -12.13
N TRP A 79 -6.08 2.15 -11.05
CA TRP A 79 -4.80 2.39 -10.39
C TRP A 79 -4.06 1.10 -10.15
N ASN A 80 -2.75 1.13 -10.43
CA ASN A 80 -1.80 0.15 -9.91
C ASN A 80 -1.26 0.71 -8.60
N VAL A 81 -1.34 -0.09 -7.54
CA VAL A 81 -0.93 0.33 -6.21
C VAL A 81 0.29 -0.46 -5.80
N HIS A 82 1.34 0.25 -5.38
CA HIS A 82 2.57 -0.35 -4.89
C HIS A 82 2.83 0.15 -3.48
N VAL A 83 3.08 -0.76 -2.55
CA VAL A 83 3.44 -0.43 -1.18
C VAL A 83 4.83 -0.96 -0.90
N GLU A 84 5.71 -0.10 -0.40
CA GLU A 84 7.11 -0.42 -0.15
C GLU A 84 7.53 0.06 1.23
N ASP A 85 8.49 -0.65 1.84
CA ASP A 85 9.16 -0.18 3.05
C ASP A 85 10.20 0.90 2.71
N PRO A 86 10.70 1.66 3.71
CA PRO A 86 11.68 2.73 3.44
C PRO A 86 12.95 2.23 2.77
N GLY A 87 13.40 1.03 3.09
CA GLY A 87 14.60 0.44 2.51
C GLY A 87 14.36 -0.26 1.18
N SER A 88 13.13 -0.25 0.69
CA SER A 88 12.75 -0.94 -0.55
C SER A 88 13.13 -2.42 -0.55
N SER A 89 13.05 -3.07 0.62
CA SER A 89 13.41 -4.48 0.76
C SER A 89 12.27 -5.40 0.37
N TRP A 90 11.01 -4.94 0.47
CA TRP A 90 9.85 -5.70 0.04
C TRP A 90 8.85 -4.78 -0.68
N ARG A 91 7.92 -5.41 -1.38
CA ARG A 91 6.88 -4.70 -2.11
C ARG A 91 5.58 -5.51 -2.11
N LEU A 92 4.46 -4.83 -1.92
CA LEU A 92 3.13 -5.37 -2.16
C LEU A 92 2.48 -4.64 -3.31
N VAL A 93 1.62 -5.32 -4.07
CA VAL A 93 0.96 -4.74 -5.23
C VAL A 93 -0.52 -5.06 -5.23
N GLY A 94 -1.29 -4.23 -5.92
CA GLY A 94 -2.70 -4.45 -6.18
C GLY A 94 -3.17 -3.58 -7.31
N ILE A 95 -4.31 -3.93 -7.90
CA ILE A 95 -4.95 -3.17 -8.98
C ILE A 95 -6.38 -2.91 -8.57
N THR A 96 -6.83 -1.67 -8.72
CA THR A 96 -8.21 -1.32 -8.38
C THR A 96 -8.78 -0.32 -9.39
N SER A 97 -10.10 -0.35 -9.55
CA SER A 97 -10.82 0.65 -10.33
C SER A 97 -11.44 1.74 -9.44
N GLY A 98 -11.13 1.74 -8.14
CA GLY A 98 -11.58 2.74 -7.20
C GLY A 98 -11.29 2.30 -5.77
N PHE A 99 -11.49 3.19 -4.82
CA PHE A 99 -11.20 2.95 -3.40
C PHE A 99 -12.48 2.98 -2.55
N ASP A 100 -13.64 2.70 -3.15
CA ASP A 100 -14.90 2.61 -2.41
C ASP A 100 -14.95 1.35 -1.54
N ALA A 101 -14.22 0.31 -1.95
CA ALA A 101 -14.06 -0.91 -1.17
C ALA A 101 -12.58 -1.09 -0.82
N PRO A 102 -12.25 -1.81 0.27
CA PRO A 102 -10.86 -2.09 0.62
C PRO A 102 -10.16 -2.87 -0.50
N LEU A 103 -8.90 -2.50 -0.76
CA LEU A 103 -8.06 -3.18 -1.74
C LEU A 103 -7.09 -4.11 -1.03
N ASN A 104 -7.14 -5.39 -1.35
CA ASN A 104 -6.17 -6.36 -0.84
C ASN A 104 -4.87 -6.29 -1.64
N LEU A 105 -3.76 -6.25 -0.91
CA LEU A 105 -2.42 -6.14 -1.47
C LEU A 105 -1.63 -7.40 -1.11
N ALA A 106 -0.84 -7.87 -2.05
CA ALA A 106 -0.01 -9.05 -1.86
C ALA A 106 1.26 -8.93 -2.68
N ALA A 107 2.23 -9.82 -2.44
CA ALA A 107 3.40 -9.91 -3.29
C ALA A 107 2.98 -10.23 -4.73
N ASP A 108 3.70 -9.65 -5.70
CA ASP A 108 3.45 -9.95 -7.10
C ASP A 108 3.79 -11.42 -7.34
N PRO A 109 2.86 -12.23 -7.87
CA PRO A 109 3.10 -13.66 -8.06
C PRO A 109 4.04 -13.98 -9.22
N LYS A 110 4.38 -13.01 -10.05
CA LYS A 110 5.23 -13.24 -11.23
C LYS A 110 6.71 -13.23 -10.87
#